data_2bab2ecffa0c3f729c5a8fb2e8f11b8e
#
_entry.id   2bab2ecffa0c3f729c5a8fb2e8f11b8e
#
_cell.length_a   1.000
_cell.length_b   1.000
_cell.length_c   1.000
_cell.angle_alpha   90.00
_cell.angle_beta   90.00
_cell.angle_gamma   90.00
#
_symmetry.space_group_name_H-M   'P 1'
#
loop_
_entity.id
_entity.type
_entity.pdbx_description
1 polymer ?
#
loop_
_entity_poly.entity_id
_entity_poly.type
_entity_poly.pdbx_seq_one_letter_code
_entity_poly.pdbx_strand_id
1 'polypeptide(L)'
;MKDTARATVRIGFDGRVHKTFRGHFARERFEHEVRVLRYLEERGCTFVPRLLEVEPEHLKIVTTNCGGRVDHLQAERQVEIFAELEQFGVRHEDRELRNITYRIADGRFCVIDFEFATILDDGTGKPLTLTPSLST
;
A
#
# COMPACT_ATOMS: atom_id res chain seq x y z
N MET A 1 6.01 14.57 1.35
CA MET A 1 6.13 14.09 2.72
C MET A 1 4.77 14.02 3.40
N LYS A 2 4.55 12.99 4.16
CA LYS A 2 3.29 12.81 4.83
C LYS A 2 3.55 12.30 6.23
N ASP A 3 2.88 12.92 7.21
CA ASP A 3 3.14 12.62 8.61
C ASP A 3 1.79 12.51 9.30
N THR A 4 1.41 11.31 9.69
CA THR A 4 0.12 11.06 10.32
C THR A 4 0.32 10.32 11.64
N ALA A 5 -0.79 10.08 12.34
CA ALA A 5 -0.74 9.32 13.59
C ALA A 5 -0.27 7.88 13.37
N ARG A 6 -0.42 7.35 12.16
CA ARG A 6 -0.10 5.94 11.85
C ARG A 6 1.25 5.76 11.20
N ALA A 7 1.75 6.77 10.49
CA ALA A 7 3.01 6.60 9.78
C ALA A 7 3.61 7.93 9.37
N THR A 8 4.92 7.92 9.19
CA THR A 8 5.64 9.02 8.57
C THR A 8 6.11 8.52 7.21
N VAL A 9 5.83 9.27 6.15
CA VAL A 9 6.21 8.89 4.80
C VAL A 9 7.01 10.04 4.20
N ARG A 10 8.18 9.74 3.67
CA ARG A 10 9.00 10.74 3.00
C ARG A 10 9.72 10.14 1.80
N ILE A 11 10.10 11.00 0.86
CA ILE A 11 10.88 10.58 -0.30
C ILE A 11 12.32 10.98 -0.03
N GLY A 12 13.23 9.99 -0.09
CA GLY A 12 14.64 10.22 0.15
C GLY A 12 15.32 10.83 -1.06
N PHE A 13 16.60 11.14 -0.90
CA PHE A 13 17.41 11.68 -2.00
C PHE A 13 17.53 10.69 -3.15
N ASP A 14 17.39 9.40 -2.85
CA ASP A 14 17.47 8.36 -3.86
C ASP A 14 16.15 8.20 -4.64
N GLY A 15 15.15 9.02 -4.35
CA GLY A 15 13.84 8.93 -5.00
C GLY A 15 12.95 7.85 -4.44
N ARG A 16 13.41 7.12 -3.43
CA ARG A 16 12.64 6.03 -2.84
C ARG A 16 11.73 6.54 -1.75
N VAL A 17 10.68 5.77 -1.46
CA VAL A 17 9.72 6.13 -0.43
C VAL A 17 10.09 5.42 0.86
N HIS A 18 10.25 6.19 1.93
CA HIS A 18 10.58 5.69 3.26
C HIS A 18 9.36 5.84 4.14
N LYS A 19 8.84 4.70 4.64
CA LYS A 19 7.64 4.71 5.47
C LYS A 19 7.97 4.08 6.81
N THR A 20 7.75 4.83 7.88
CA THR A 20 7.96 4.35 9.25
C THR A 20 6.61 4.29 9.94
N PHE A 21 6.25 3.11 10.43
CA PHE A 21 4.96 2.91 11.07
C PHE A 21 5.05 3.31 12.54
N ARG A 22 3.95 3.85 13.05
CA ARG A 22 3.90 4.24 14.46
C ARG A 22 2.46 4.21 14.94
N GLY A 23 2.26 4.29 16.24
CA GLY A 23 0.92 4.33 16.82
C GLY A 23 0.31 2.95 16.98
N HIS A 24 -1.01 2.92 16.98
CA HIS A 24 -1.73 1.69 17.27
C HIS A 24 -1.39 0.59 16.28
N PHE A 25 -1.03 -0.58 16.81
CA PHE A 25 -0.76 -1.77 15.99
C PHE A 25 0.32 -1.54 14.94
N ALA A 26 1.29 -0.66 15.25
CA ALA A 26 2.31 -0.31 14.26
C ALA A 26 3.05 -1.53 13.76
N ARG A 27 3.46 -2.45 14.65
CA ARG A 27 4.19 -3.64 14.22
C ARG A 27 3.34 -4.54 13.36
N GLU A 28 2.10 -4.77 13.76
CA GLU A 28 1.20 -5.64 13.00
C GLU A 28 0.91 -5.06 11.62
N ARG A 29 0.70 -3.74 11.54
CA ARG A 29 0.46 -3.08 10.25
C ARG A 29 1.69 -3.11 9.37
N PHE A 30 2.87 -2.92 9.98
CA PHE A 30 4.14 -3.03 9.28
C PHE A 30 4.29 -4.44 8.68
N GLU A 31 4.11 -5.46 9.51
CA GLU A 31 4.28 -6.84 9.05
C GLU A 31 3.27 -7.19 7.98
N HIS A 32 2.06 -6.67 8.11
CA HIS A 32 1.03 -6.98 7.14
C HIS A 32 1.31 -6.32 5.79
N GLU A 33 1.72 -5.06 5.79
CA GLU A 33 2.03 -4.40 4.52
C GLU A 33 3.20 -5.08 3.84
N VAL A 34 4.21 -5.50 4.59
CA VAL A 34 5.33 -6.25 4.02
C VAL A 34 4.81 -7.53 3.36
N ARG A 35 3.94 -8.26 4.04
CA ARG A 35 3.39 -9.51 3.50
C ARG A 35 2.63 -9.27 2.21
N VAL A 36 1.76 -8.25 2.20
CA VAL A 36 0.94 -7.98 1.02
C VAL A 36 1.81 -7.56 -0.16
N LEU A 37 2.80 -6.68 0.07
CA LEU A 37 3.65 -6.23 -1.01
C LEU A 37 4.51 -7.37 -1.57
N ARG A 38 4.99 -8.26 -0.73
CA ARG A 38 5.71 -9.44 -1.20
C ARG A 38 4.82 -10.38 -2.01
N TYR A 39 3.60 -10.57 -1.54
CA TYR A 39 2.64 -11.40 -2.24
C TYR A 39 2.36 -10.84 -3.64
N LEU A 40 2.15 -9.53 -3.74
CA LEU A 40 1.88 -8.90 -5.02
C LEU A 40 3.09 -8.97 -5.96
N GLU A 41 4.28 -8.80 -5.41
CA GLU A 41 5.49 -8.90 -6.23
C GLU A 41 5.64 -10.31 -6.80
N GLU A 42 5.40 -11.33 -6.00
CA GLU A 42 5.49 -12.71 -6.45
C GLU A 42 4.49 -13.02 -7.54
N ARG A 43 3.35 -12.34 -7.54
CA ARG A 43 2.34 -12.55 -8.56
C ARG A 43 2.53 -11.65 -9.78
N GLY A 44 3.59 -10.88 -9.81
CA GLY A 44 3.90 -10.05 -10.96
C GLY A 44 3.12 -8.77 -11.09
N CYS A 45 2.55 -8.28 -9.98
CA CYS A 45 1.82 -7.03 -10.01
C CYS A 45 2.79 -5.87 -10.03
N THR A 46 2.75 -5.05 -11.09
CA THR A 46 3.74 -3.99 -11.29
C THR A 46 3.21 -2.60 -10.97
N PHE A 47 1.92 -2.47 -10.65
CA PHE A 47 1.37 -1.14 -10.38
C PHE A 47 1.15 -0.89 -8.88
N VAL A 48 2.08 -1.41 -8.08
CA VAL A 48 2.10 -1.21 -6.63
C VAL A 48 3.55 -0.95 -6.23
N PRO A 49 3.80 -0.39 -5.03
CA PRO A 49 5.18 -0.20 -4.59
C PRO A 49 5.89 -1.54 -4.45
N ARG A 50 7.15 -1.56 -4.85
CA ARG A 50 7.98 -2.73 -4.71
C ARG A 50 8.85 -2.55 -3.48
N LEU A 51 8.92 -3.57 -2.63
CA LEU A 51 9.76 -3.51 -1.44
C LEU A 51 11.23 -3.55 -1.82
N LEU A 52 11.99 -2.60 -1.31
CA LEU A 52 13.43 -2.54 -1.54
C LEU A 52 14.20 -2.84 -0.26
N GLU A 53 13.70 -2.37 0.89
CA GLU A 53 14.33 -2.65 2.19
C GLU A 53 13.26 -2.81 3.24
N VAL A 54 13.52 -3.67 4.21
CA VAL A 54 12.64 -3.88 5.35
C VAL A 54 13.49 -3.81 6.60
N GLU A 55 13.14 -2.92 7.52
CA GLU A 55 13.87 -2.72 8.77
C GLU A 55 12.95 -2.93 9.95
N PRO A 56 12.80 -4.17 10.41
CA PRO A 56 11.82 -4.49 11.47
C PRO A 56 12.08 -3.78 12.78
N GLU A 57 13.33 -3.54 13.13
CA GLU A 57 13.63 -2.90 14.40
C GLU A 57 13.20 -1.44 14.41
N HIS A 58 12.99 -0.84 13.27
CA HIS A 58 12.52 0.53 13.17
C HIS A 58 11.10 0.61 12.64
N LEU A 59 10.46 -0.52 12.40
CA LEU A 59 9.12 -0.60 11.78
C LEU A 59 9.09 0.22 10.50
N LYS A 60 10.11 0.04 9.68
CA LYS A 60 10.31 0.87 8.49
C LYS A 60 10.43 0.02 7.25
N ILE A 61 9.84 0.50 6.16
CA ILE A 61 10.03 -0.09 4.84
C ILE A 61 10.52 0.99 3.89
N VAL A 62 11.26 0.58 2.86
CA VAL A 62 11.66 1.44 1.77
C VAL A 62 11.13 0.81 0.50
N THR A 63 10.43 1.59 -0.31
CA THR A 63 9.80 1.06 -1.53
C THR A 63 10.14 1.94 -2.73
N THR A 64 9.83 1.43 -3.92
CA THR A 64 9.86 2.26 -5.10
C THR A 64 8.80 3.35 -5.00
N ASN A 65 8.98 4.40 -5.78
CA ASN A 65 8.06 5.53 -5.81
C ASN A 65 7.06 5.31 -6.94
N CYS A 66 5.79 5.23 -6.59
CA CYS A 66 4.72 5.02 -7.57
C CYS A 66 4.15 6.32 -8.13
N GLY A 67 4.84 7.42 -7.95
CA GLY A 67 4.42 8.68 -8.54
C GLY A 67 3.62 9.54 -7.59
N GLY A 68 3.06 10.58 -8.14
CA GLY A 68 2.39 11.59 -7.36
C GLY A 68 0.89 11.40 -7.28
N ARG A 69 0.30 12.27 -6.50
CA ARG A 69 -1.14 12.24 -6.21
C ARG A 69 -1.94 12.55 -7.47
N VAL A 70 -3.10 11.94 -7.60
CA VAL A 70 -4.03 12.20 -8.69
C VAL A 70 -5.14 13.08 -8.13
N ASP A 71 -5.37 14.25 -8.77
CA ASP A 71 -6.38 15.19 -8.28
C ASP A 71 -7.77 14.82 -8.74
N HIS A 72 -7.89 14.31 -9.94
CA HIS A 72 -9.18 13.95 -10.51
C HIS A 72 -9.09 12.63 -11.25
N LEU A 73 -10.07 11.76 -11.02
CA LEU A 73 -10.16 10.52 -11.77
C LEU A 73 -11.63 10.09 -11.71
N GLN A 74 -12.18 9.73 -12.85
CA GLN A 74 -13.57 9.32 -12.93
C GLN A 74 -13.82 8.10 -12.04
N ALA A 75 -15.00 8.04 -11.45
CA ALA A 75 -15.33 6.97 -10.52
C ALA A 75 -15.20 5.59 -11.16
N GLU A 76 -15.64 5.47 -12.41
CA GLU A 76 -15.54 4.17 -13.11
C GLU A 76 -14.09 3.74 -13.23
N ARG A 77 -13.18 4.68 -13.50
CA ARG A 77 -11.77 4.33 -13.64
C ARG A 77 -11.17 3.92 -12.30
N GLN A 78 -11.58 4.58 -11.23
CA GLN A 78 -11.12 4.19 -9.90
C GLN A 78 -11.56 2.76 -9.58
N VAL A 79 -12.80 2.42 -9.89
CA VAL A 79 -13.31 1.06 -9.67
C VAL A 79 -12.50 0.05 -10.48
N GLU A 80 -12.20 0.37 -11.73
CA GLU A 80 -11.41 -0.53 -12.58
C GLU A 80 -10.02 -0.80 -12.03
N ILE A 81 -9.37 0.23 -11.49
CA ILE A 81 -8.02 0.08 -10.96
C ILE A 81 -8.02 -0.86 -9.74
N PHE A 82 -8.96 -0.67 -8.82
CA PHE A 82 -9.04 -1.54 -7.66
C PHE A 82 -9.50 -2.95 -8.03
N ALA A 83 -10.35 -3.08 -9.05
CA ALA A 83 -10.76 -4.39 -9.54
C ALA A 83 -9.58 -5.13 -10.18
N GLU A 84 -8.72 -4.42 -10.88
CA GLU A 84 -7.53 -5.03 -11.46
C GLU A 84 -6.62 -5.56 -10.37
N LEU A 85 -6.49 -4.84 -9.28
CA LEU A 85 -5.72 -5.31 -8.14
C LEU A 85 -6.28 -6.63 -7.59
N GLU A 86 -7.60 -6.76 -7.55
CA GLU A 86 -8.22 -7.98 -7.06
C GLU A 86 -7.91 -9.18 -7.94
N GLN A 87 -7.64 -8.96 -9.21
CA GLN A 87 -7.23 -10.05 -10.08
C GLN A 87 -5.85 -10.60 -9.70
N PHE A 88 -5.05 -9.81 -9.00
CA PHE A 88 -3.79 -10.28 -8.46
C PHE A 88 -3.94 -10.89 -7.07
N GLY A 89 -5.16 -10.98 -6.57
CA GLY A 89 -5.44 -11.66 -5.31
C GLY A 89 -5.47 -10.77 -4.08
N VAL A 90 -5.54 -9.46 -4.25
CA VAL A 90 -5.57 -8.54 -3.10
C VAL A 90 -6.74 -7.56 -3.23
N ARG A 91 -7.51 -7.46 -2.17
CA ARG A 91 -8.56 -6.44 -2.07
C ARG A 91 -8.05 -5.28 -1.23
N HIS A 92 -8.10 -4.10 -1.78
CA HIS A 92 -7.76 -2.90 -1.02
C HIS A 92 -8.99 -2.50 -0.20
N GLU A 93 -8.79 -2.34 1.09
CA GLU A 93 -9.94 -2.06 1.97
C GLU A 93 -10.16 -0.56 2.18
N ASP A 94 -9.35 0.28 1.55
CA ASP A 94 -9.53 1.74 1.61
C ASP A 94 -9.46 2.27 0.17
N ARG A 95 -10.50 1.98 -0.59
CA ARG A 95 -10.55 2.27 -2.03
C ARG A 95 -10.92 3.73 -2.28
N GLU A 96 -9.96 4.59 -1.96
CA GLU A 96 -10.13 6.03 -2.10
C GLU A 96 -9.11 6.58 -3.08
N LEU A 97 -9.45 7.71 -3.70
CA LEU A 97 -8.57 8.33 -4.70
C LEU A 97 -7.17 8.64 -4.12
N ARG A 98 -7.08 8.96 -2.84
CA ARG A 98 -5.79 9.24 -2.22
C ARG A 98 -4.83 8.06 -2.25
N ASN A 99 -5.34 6.85 -2.49
CA ASN A 99 -4.51 5.65 -2.57
C ASN A 99 -4.22 5.24 -4.01
N ILE A 100 -4.54 6.10 -4.96
CA ILE A 100 -4.16 5.94 -6.36
C ILE A 100 -3.15 7.03 -6.70
N THR A 101 -2.05 6.64 -7.33
CA THR A 101 -1.04 7.58 -7.81
C THR A 101 -0.85 7.42 -9.31
N TYR A 102 -0.12 8.35 -9.91
CA TYR A 102 0.19 8.27 -11.33
C TYR A 102 1.71 8.26 -11.50
N ARG A 103 2.22 7.21 -12.12
CA ARG A 103 3.66 7.04 -12.32
C ARG A 103 4.00 7.53 -13.72
N ILE A 104 4.67 8.69 -13.77
CA ILE A 104 4.96 9.34 -15.03
C ILE A 104 5.89 8.52 -15.91
N ALA A 105 6.82 7.80 -15.27
CA ALA A 105 7.84 7.07 -16.03
C ALA A 105 7.23 6.11 -17.06
N ASP A 106 6.09 5.50 -16.74
CA ASP A 106 5.44 4.56 -17.66
C ASP A 106 3.96 4.85 -17.88
N GLY A 107 3.48 5.99 -17.40
CA GLY A 107 2.08 6.39 -17.62
C GLY A 107 1.09 5.46 -16.95
N ARG A 108 1.42 4.92 -15.79
CA ARG A 108 0.61 3.90 -15.14
C ARG A 108 -0.02 4.44 -13.87
N PHE A 109 -1.33 4.21 -13.69
CA PHE A 109 -1.95 4.44 -12.40
C PHE A 109 -1.56 3.30 -11.47
N CYS A 110 -1.17 3.65 -10.24
CA CYS A 110 -0.71 2.70 -9.25
C CYS A 110 -1.57 2.77 -8.00
N VAL A 111 -1.50 1.74 -7.17
CA VAL A 111 -2.22 1.69 -5.90
C VAL A 111 -1.19 1.60 -4.79
N ILE A 112 -1.42 2.35 -3.71
CA ILE A 112 -0.50 2.39 -2.58
C ILE A 112 -1.26 2.14 -1.27
N ASP A 113 -0.51 1.92 -0.19
CA ASP A 113 -1.02 1.84 1.18
C ASP A 113 -1.80 0.56 1.45
N PHE A 114 -1.06 -0.50 1.73
CA PHE A 114 -1.65 -1.84 1.86
C PHE A 114 -1.71 -2.36 3.28
N GLU A 115 -1.58 -1.48 4.28
CA GLU A 115 -1.49 -1.97 5.67
C GLU A 115 -2.77 -2.65 6.15
N PHE A 116 -3.89 -2.45 5.49
CA PHE A 116 -5.16 -3.09 5.85
C PHE A 116 -5.74 -3.93 4.72
N ALA A 117 -4.98 -4.18 3.68
CA ALA A 117 -5.49 -4.93 2.54
C ALA A 117 -5.74 -6.39 2.88
N THR A 118 -6.58 -7.06 2.10
CA THR A 118 -6.92 -8.46 2.30
C THR A 118 -6.34 -9.29 1.18
N ILE A 119 -5.62 -10.35 1.53
CA ILE A 119 -5.17 -11.33 0.55
C ILE A 119 -6.32 -12.31 0.35
N LEU A 120 -6.89 -12.32 -0.84
CA LEU A 120 -8.09 -13.09 -1.11
C LEU A 120 -7.86 -14.58 -1.24
N ASP A 121 -6.68 -14.91 -1.77
CA ASP A 121 -6.37 -16.25 -2.16
C ASP A 121 -6.45 -17.24 -1.02
N ASP A 122 -5.88 -16.93 0.10
CA ASP A 122 -5.81 -17.84 1.22
C ASP A 122 -6.49 -17.27 2.46
N GLY A 123 -7.14 -16.13 2.32
CA GLY A 123 -7.79 -15.49 3.44
C GLY A 123 -6.85 -14.90 4.46
N THR A 124 -5.59 -14.88 4.17
CA THR A 124 -4.61 -14.38 5.07
C THR A 124 -4.80 -12.93 5.26
N GLY A 125 -5.12 -12.19 5.48
CA GLY A 125 -5.27 -10.84 5.65
C GLY A 125 -6.60 -10.49 6.16
N LYS A 126 -7.54 -11.46 6.13
CA LYS A 126 -8.70 -11.09 6.64
C LYS A 126 -8.61 -11.13 8.01
N PRO A 127 -9.37 -10.51 8.31
CA PRO A 127 -9.37 -9.23 8.66
C PRO A 127 -8.51 -9.14 9.75
N LEU A 128 -7.70 -8.42 9.59
CA LEU A 128 -6.89 -8.22 10.66
C LEU A 128 -7.70 -7.58 11.69
N THR A 129 -7.67 -8.12 12.80
CA THR A 129 -8.36 -7.53 13.90
C THR A 129 -7.85 -6.16 14.23
N LEU A 130 -6.77 -5.78 13.61
CA LEU A 130 -6.27 -4.44 13.81
C LEU A 130 -6.97 -3.42 12.95
N THR A 131 -7.86 -3.82 12.11
CA THR A 131 -8.62 -2.87 11.34
C THR A 131 -9.43 -2.03 12.31
N PRO A 132 -9.17 -0.78 12.37
CA PRO A 132 -9.69 0.03 13.44
C PRO A 132 -11.17 -0.02 13.59
N SER A 133 -11.79 -0.07 12.54
CA SER A 133 -13.19 -0.04 12.58
C SER A 133 -13.78 -1.28 13.13
N LEU A 134 -12.97 -2.26 13.27
CA LEU A 134 -13.46 -3.36 13.69
C LEU A 134 -13.36 -3.53 14.96
N SER A 135 -12.79 -3.24 15.27
CA SER A 135 -12.72 -3.49 16.29
C SER A 135 -12.97 -3.21 16.96
N THR A 136 -13.16 -3.01 16.76
CA THR A 136 -13.21 -2.87 17.38
C THR A 136 -13.23 -2.43 17.80
#